data_7af4c61f0681d3b1fc550a952dd7eba7
#
_entry.id   7af4c61f0681d3b1fc550a952dd7eba7
#
_cell.length_a   1.000
_cell.length_b   1.000
_cell.length_c   1.000
_cell.angle_alpha   90.00
_cell.angle_beta   90.00
_cell.angle_gamma   90.00
#
_symmetry.space_group_name_H-M   'P 1'
#
loop_
_entity.id
_entity.type
_entity.pdbx_description
1 polymer ?
#
loop_
_entity_poly.entity_id
_entity_poly.type
_entity_poly.pdbx_seq_one_letter_code
_entity_poly.pdbx_strand_id
1 'polypeptide(L)'
;MNQEIKNREDIAPSYKWNIEKMYPDESKWESDLKEALAEAHAIAELQGHLTESPEQLLHGLNLYAAATRKAEYAFVYSRMKHDEDNGNSKYTGMNNKAMAVLAQLSSKTAFIIPEILSAPEGRIEELSLIHISELTRL
;
A
#
# COMPACT_ATOMS: atom_id res chain seq x y z
N MET A 1 11.55 40.86 14.09
CA MET A 1 11.34 40.77 12.65
C MET A 1 10.21 39.78 12.41
N ASN A 2 9.03 40.26 12.04
CA ASN A 2 7.98 39.36 11.56
C ASN A 2 8.43 38.83 10.16
N GLN A 3 8.90 37.61 10.09
CA GLN A 3 9.03 36.93 8.79
C GLN A 3 7.62 36.65 8.33
N GLU A 4 7.18 37.36 7.31
CA GLU A 4 5.92 37.09 6.63
C GLU A 4 5.99 35.69 6.04
N ILE A 5 5.09 34.81 6.50
CA ILE A 5 5.02 33.41 5.99
C ILE A 5 4.52 33.52 4.56
N LYS A 6 5.38 33.18 3.61
CA LYS A 6 5.06 33.17 2.17
C LYS A 6 4.05 32.10 1.86
N ASN A 7 3.09 32.39 1.01
CA ASN A 7 2.22 31.36 0.44
C ASN A 7 3.01 30.39 -0.44
N ARG A 8 2.52 29.16 -0.58
CA ARG A 8 3.16 28.13 -1.40
C ARG A 8 3.43 28.59 -2.84
N GLU A 9 2.53 29.39 -3.39
CA GLU A 9 2.61 29.92 -4.77
C GLU A 9 3.80 30.88 -4.93
N ASP A 10 4.15 31.65 -3.90
CA ASP A 10 5.22 32.64 -3.90
C ASP A 10 6.62 32.02 -3.77
N ILE A 11 6.71 30.72 -3.53
CA ILE A 11 7.99 30.00 -3.39
C ILE A 11 8.49 29.57 -4.75
N ALA A 12 9.74 29.89 -5.08
CA ALA A 12 10.33 29.49 -6.37
C ALA A 12 10.34 27.95 -6.55
N PRO A 13 10.10 27.44 -7.76
CA PRO A 13 10.05 26.00 -8.05
C PRO A 13 11.29 25.23 -7.61
N SER A 14 12.47 25.86 -7.63
CA SER A 14 13.74 25.26 -7.18
C SER A 14 13.79 24.89 -5.70
N TYR A 15 12.86 25.42 -4.91
CA TYR A 15 12.71 25.14 -3.48
C TYR A 15 11.48 24.26 -3.17
N LYS A 16 10.82 23.74 -4.21
CA LYS A 16 9.65 22.87 -4.09
C LYS A 16 10.00 21.44 -4.48
N TRP A 17 9.48 20.48 -3.75
CA TRP A 17 9.50 19.09 -4.17
C TRP A 17 8.55 18.88 -5.35
N ASN A 18 8.97 18.12 -6.36
CA ASN A 18 8.15 17.81 -7.52
C ASN A 18 7.24 16.60 -7.21
N ILE A 19 6.24 16.82 -6.36
CA ILE A 19 5.30 15.79 -5.91
C ILE A 19 4.42 15.32 -7.08
N GLU A 20 4.17 16.17 -8.07
CA GLU A 20 3.38 15.84 -9.26
C GLU A 20 3.97 14.70 -10.09
N LYS A 21 5.29 14.40 -9.92
CA LYS A 21 5.89 13.22 -10.55
C LYS A 21 5.37 11.90 -9.99
N MET A 22 4.84 11.88 -8.78
CA MET A 22 4.28 10.66 -8.19
C MET A 22 2.97 10.28 -8.87
N TYR A 23 2.08 11.27 -9.05
CA TYR A 23 0.82 11.10 -9.75
C TYR A 23 0.63 12.25 -10.75
N PRO A 24 0.48 11.94 -12.05
CA PRO A 24 0.25 12.97 -13.07
C PRO A 24 -1.12 13.65 -12.91
N ASP A 25 -2.08 12.93 -12.32
CA ASP A 25 -3.42 13.42 -12.02
C ASP A 25 -4.03 12.66 -10.84
N GLU A 26 -5.08 13.23 -10.26
CA GLU A 26 -5.77 12.67 -9.10
C GLU A 26 -6.60 11.41 -9.43
N SER A 27 -6.98 11.24 -10.70
CA SER A 27 -7.76 10.06 -11.10
C SER A 27 -6.95 8.78 -10.96
N LYS A 28 -5.64 8.85 -11.26
CA LYS A 28 -4.72 7.72 -11.05
C LYS A 28 -4.53 7.42 -9.56
N TRP A 29 -4.41 8.45 -8.73
CA TRP A 29 -4.35 8.30 -7.28
C TRP A 29 -5.61 7.62 -6.72
N GLU A 30 -6.79 8.04 -7.19
CA GLU A 30 -8.04 7.41 -6.78
C GLU A 30 -8.18 5.95 -7.27
N SER A 31 -7.72 5.68 -8.50
CA SER A 31 -7.70 4.32 -9.06
C SER A 31 -6.83 3.39 -8.21
N ASP A 32 -5.62 3.83 -7.84
CA ASP A 32 -4.71 3.03 -7.02
C ASP A 32 -5.30 2.72 -5.63
N LEU A 33 -5.99 3.66 -5.00
CA LEU A 33 -6.69 3.39 -3.74
C LEU A 33 -7.84 2.38 -3.89
N LYS A 34 -8.62 2.47 -4.98
CA LYS A 34 -9.69 1.50 -5.26
C LYS A 34 -9.13 0.11 -5.54
N GLU A 35 -8.07 0.03 -6.33
CA GLU A 35 -7.39 -1.23 -6.65
C GLU A 35 -6.79 -1.87 -5.40
N ALA A 36 -6.10 -1.08 -4.55
CA ALA A 36 -5.55 -1.57 -3.29
C ALA A 36 -6.64 -2.15 -2.37
N LEU A 37 -7.80 -1.50 -2.32
CA LEU A 37 -8.93 -1.99 -1.52
C LEU A 37 -9.56 -3.25 -2.13
N ALA A 38 -9.66 -3.34 -3.44
CA ALA A 38 -10.15 -4.55 -4.13
C ALA A 38 -9.20 -5.74 -3.91
N GLU A 39 -7.89 -5.50 -4.00
CA GLU A 39 -6.87 -6.51 -3.69
C GLU A 39 -6.93 -6.94 -2.21
N ALA A 40 -7.15 -6.00 -1.28
CA ALA A 40 -7.35 -6.32 0.14
C ALA A 40 -8.58 -7.19 0.39
N HIS A 41 -9.67 -6.98 -0.35
CA HIS A 41 -10.85 -7.86 -0.30
C HIS A 41 -10.52 -9.26 -0.82
N ALA A 42 -9.83 -9.36 -1.96
CA ALA A 42 -9.41 -10.65 -2.53
C ALA A 42 -8.48 -11.42 -1.57
N ILE A 43 -7.58 -10.73 -0.88
CA ILE A 43 -6.73 -11.33 0.16
C ILE A 43 -7.59 -11.88 1.31
N ALA A 44 -8.58 -11.12 1.78
CA ALA A 44 -9.43 -11.54 2.89
C ALA A 44 -10.20 -12.84 2.61
N GLU A 45 -10.51 -13.12 1.34
CA GLU A 45 -11.15 -14.37 0.92
C GLU A 45 -10.22 -15.58 1.02
N LEU A 46 -8.89 -15.37 1.12
CA LEU A 46 -7.91 -16.43 1.33
C LEU A 46 -7.75 -16.83 2.79
N GLN A 47 -8.43 -16.17 3.72
CA GLN A 47 -8.35 -16.48 5.16
C GLN A 47 -8.79 -17.94 5.42
N GLY A 48 -7.93 -18.68 6.10
CA GLY A 48 -8.12 -20.11 6.37
C GLY A 48 -7.61 -21.04 5.26
N HIS A 49 -7.17 -20.49 4.13
CA HIS A 49 -6.73 -21.24 2.94
C HIS A 49 -5.33 -20.86 2.46
N LEU A 50 -4.69 -19.89 3.11
CA LEU A 50 -3.43 -19.29 2.63
C LEU A 50 -2.27 -20.30 2.54
N THR A 51 -2.23 -21.29 3.44
CA THR A 51 -1.16 -22.31 3.51
C THR A 51 -1.55 -23.65 2.91
N GLU A 52 -2.64 -23.73 2.12
CA GLU A 52 -3.08 -24.98 1.48
C GLU A 52 -2.12 -25.46 0.40
N SER A 53 -1.53 -24.54 -0.37
CA SER A 53 -0.53 -24.85 -1.39
C SER A 53 0.52 -23.73 -1.51
N PRO A 54 1.71 -24.03 -2.09
CA PRO A 54 2.73 -23.02 -2.38
C PRO A 54 2.20 -21.90 -3.30
N GLU A 55 1.42 -22.27 -4.31
CA GLU A 55 0.82 -21.35 -5.27
C GLU A 55 -0.16 -20.39 -4.57
N GLN A 56 -0.98 -20.93 -3.64
CA GLN A 56 -1.92 -20.14 -2.88
C GLN A 56 -1.21 -19.12 -1.95
N LEU A 57 -0.18 -19.59 -1.25
CA LEU A 57 0.64 -18.72 -0.41
C LEU A 57 1.32 -17.61 -1.21
N LEU A 58 1.96 -17.97 -2.32
CA LEU A 58 2.62 -17.00 -3.21
C LEU A 58 1.61 -16.00 -3.78
N HIS A 59 0.45 -16.47 -4.22
CA HIS A 59 -0.62 -15.60 -4.71
C HIS A 59 -1.07 -14.59 -3.65
N GLY A 60 -1.35 -15.05 -2.44
CA GLY A 60 -1.75 -14.18 -1.33
C GLY A 60 -0.67 -13.14 -0.96
N LEU A 61 0.60 -13.56 -0.90
CA LEU A 61 1.71 -12.66 -0.60
C LEU A 61 1.95 -11.63 -1.73
N ASN A 62 1.79 -12.02 -2.99
CA ASN A 62 1.90 -11.09 -4.13
C ASN A 62 0.77 -10.07 -4.14
N LEU A 63 -0.48 -10.49 -3.87
CA LEU A 63 -1.61 -9.57 -3.70
C LEU A 63 -1.36 -8.59 -2.56
N TYR A 64 -0.88 -9.10 -1.42
CA TYR A 64 -0.56 -8.26 -0.25
C TYR A 64 0.52 -7.22 -0.57
N ALA A 65 1.60 -7.61 -1.24
CA ALA A 65 2.66 -6.71 -1.64
C ALA A 65 2.17 -5.65 -2.64
N ALA A 66 1.32 -6.03 -3.61
CA ALA A 66 0.75 -5.11 -4.59
C ALA A 66 -0.20 -4.10 -3.94
N ALA A 67 -1.14 -4.57 -3.11
CA ALA A 67 -2.09 -3.72 -2.39
C ALA A 67 -1.37 -2.73 -1.45
N THR A 68 -0.39 -3.21 -0.68
CA THR A 68 0.38 -2.39 0.25
C THR A 68 1.14 -1.30 -0.50
N ARG A 69 1.85 -1.65 -1.58
CA ARG A 69 2.60 -0.68 -2.38
C ARG A 69 1.71 0.43 -2.94
N LYS A 70 0.54 0.10 -3.49
CA LYS A 70 -0.39 1.09 -4.03
C LYS A 70 -0.93 2.01 -2.92
N ALA A 71 -1.39 1.42 -1.82
CA ALA A 71 -1.96 2.16 -0.71
C ALA A 71 -0.94 3.10 -0.05
N GLU A 72 0.28 2.62 0.20
CA GLU A 72 1.36 3.43 0.77
C GLU A 72 1.82 4.54 -0.17
N TYR A 73 1.96 4.25 -1.46
CA TYR A 73 2.36 5.26 -2.46
C TYR A 73 1.31 6.37 -2.55
N ALA A 74 0.03 6.01 -2.58
CA ALA A 74 -1.07 6.97 -2.58
C ALA A 74 -1.15 7.77 -1.27
N PHE A 75 -0.88 7.13 -0.13
CA PHE A 75 -0.83 7.82 1.17
C PHE A 75 0.33 8.83 1.22
N VAL A 76 1.53 8.44 0.83
CA VAL A 76 2.70 9.33 0.83
C VAL A 76 2.43 10.56 -0.04
N TYR A 77 1.87 10.38 -1.24
CA TYR A 77 1.49 11.49 -2.11
C TYR A 77 0.53 12.45 -1.41
N SER A 78 -0.59 11.94 -0.90
CA SER A 78 -1.61 12.77 -0.26
C SER A 78 -1.10 13.43 1.01
N ARG A 79 -0.22 12.76 1.75
CA ARG A 79 0.45 13.31 2.93
C ARG A 79 1.36 14.48 2.57
N MET A 80 2.19 14.32 1.55
CA MET A 80 3.08 15.39 1.08
C MET A 80 2.28 16.60 0.57
N LYS A 81 1.17 16.37 -0.14
CA LYS A 81 0.25 17.44 -0.56
C LYS A 81 -0.35 18.19 0.63
N HIS A 82 -0.80 17.46 1.63
CA HIS A 82 -1.33 18.06 2.86
C HIS A 82 -0.26 18.86 3.61
N ASP A 83 0.97 18.33 3.72
CA ASP A 83 2.06 18.98 4.45
C ASP A 83 2.58 20.23 3.72
N GLU A 84 2.45 20.30 2.38
CA GLU A 84 2.73 21.51 1.61
C GLU A 84 1.74 22.65 1.86
N ASP A 85 0.48 22.32 2.12
CA ASP A 85 -0.62 23.29 2.28
C ASP A 85 -1.66 22.73 3.27
N ASN A 86 -1.35 22.87 4.56
CA ASN A 86 -2.20 22.41 5.66
C ASN A 86 -3.56 23.10 5.73
N GLY A 87 -3.71 24.29 5.12
CA GLY A 87 -4.96 25.02 5.05
C GLY A 87 -5.92 24.50 3.97
N ASN A 88 -5.45 23.64 3.09
CA ASN A 88 -6.23 23.14 1.97
C ASN A 88 -7.11 21.94 2.37
N SER A 89 -8.41 22.16 2.47
CA SER A 89 -9.37 21.14 2.87
C SER A 89 -9.42 19.93 1.91
N LYS A 90 -9.12 20.15 0.62
CA LYS A 90 -9.03 19.08 -0.38
C LYS A 90 -7.90 18.11 -0.04
N TYR A 91 -6.71 18.62 0.26
CA TYR A 91 -5.55 17.79 0.60
C TYR A 91 -5.73 17.08 1.95
N THR A 92 -6.38 17.73 2.90
CA THR A 92 -6.82 17.07 4.13
C THR A 92 -7.76 15.90 3.85
N GLY A 93 -8.75 16.10 2.97
CA GLY A 93 -9.67 15.04 2.55
C GLY A 93 -8.98 13.88 1.84
N MET A 94 -8.04 14.16 0.95
CA MET A 94 -7.24 13.15 0.26
C MET A 94 -6.41 12.32 1.26
N ASN A 95 -5.72 12.97 2.17
CA ASN A 95 -4.92 12.29 3.19
C ASN A 95 -5.78 11.38 4.08
N ASN A 96 -6.93 11.86 4.54
CA ASN A 96 -7.87 11.06 5.34
C ASN A 96 -8.40 9.85 4.57
N LYS A 97 -8.71 10.01 3.27
CA LYS A 97 -9.16 8.91 2.40
C LYS A 97 -8.09 7.83 2.27
N ALA A 98 -6.84 8.22 2.02
CA ALA A 98 -5.73 7.28 1.93
C ALA A 98 -5.47 6.55 3.25
N MET A 99 -5.52 7.26 4.39
CA MET A 99 -5.41 6.66 5.73
C MET A 99 -6.52 5.63 5.99
N ALA A 100 -7.75 5.93 5.57
CA ALA A 100 -8.87 4.99 5.72
C ALA A 100 -8.67 3.71 4.90
N VAL A 101 -8.11 3.81 3.69
CA VAL A 101 -7.78 2.63 2.88
C VAL A 101 -6.66 1.81 3.52
N LEU A 102 -5.60 2.45 4.04
CA LEU A 102 -4.54 1.76 4.78
C LEU A 102 -5.07 1.02 6.00
N ALA A 103 -5.97 1.63 6.77
CA ALA A 103 -6.60 0.99 7.93
C ALA A 103 -7.45 -0.22 7.52
N GLN A 104 -8.21 -0.12 6.44
CA GLN A 104 -8.98 -1.25 5.91
C GLN A 104 -8.08 -2.37 5.39
N LEU A 105 -7.00 -2.04 4.65
CA LEU A 105 -6.01 -3.01 4.20
C LEU A 105 -5.40 -3.74 5.39
N SER A 106 -4.90 -3.02 6.39
CA SER A 106 -4.33 -3.59 7.60
C SER A 106 -5.30 -4.54 8.32
N SER A 107 -6.57 -4.14 8.46
CA SER A 107 -7.59 -4.98 9.09
C SER A 107 -7.86 -6.27 8.31
N LYS A 108 -7.98 -6.17 6.97
CA LYS A 108 -8.29 -7.31 6.10
C LYS A 108 -7.13 -8.30 5.95
N THR A 109 -5.90 -7.85 6.16
CA THR A 109 -4.69 -8.67 6.01
C THR A 109 -4.10 -9.14 7.34
N ALA A 110 -4.69 -8.74 8.46
CA ALA A 110 -4.19 -9.06 9.81
C ALA A 110 -4.07 -10.57 10.10
N PHE A 111 -4.81 -11.42 9.38
CA PHE A 111 -4.77 -12.87 9.53
C PHE A 111 -3.53 -13.53 8.91
N ILE A 112 -2.84 -12.87 7.98
CA ILE A 112 -1.74 -13.46 7.18
C ILE A 112 -0.65 -14.04 8.09
N ILE A 113 -0.10 -13.23 8.99
CA ILE A 113 0.99 -13.68 9.87
C ILE A 113 0.53 -14.75 10.84
N PRO A 114 -0.58 -14.60 11.59
CA PRO A 114 -1.11 -15.66 12.45
C PRO A 114 -1.37 -16.97 11.71
N GLU A 115 -1.93 -16.93 10.50
CA GLU A 115 -2.22 -18.14 9.72
C GLU A 115 -0.94 -18.85 9.26
N ILE A 116 0.07 -18.10 8.80
CA ILE A 116 1.38 -18.68 8.46
C ILE A 116 2.02 -19.32 9.70
N LEU A 117 2.00 -18.64 10.84
CA LEU A 117 2.58 -19.14 12.09
C LEU A 117 1.83 -20.34 12.69
N SER A 118 0.54 -20.49 12.38
CA SER A 118 -0.29 -21.62 12.82
C SER A 118 -0.22 -22.85 11.90
N ALA A 119 0.50 -22.75 10.79
CA ALA A 119 0.68 -23.86 9.88
C ALA A 119 1.40 -25.03 10.60
N PRO A 120 1.04 -26.31 10.30
CA PRO A 120 1.70 -27.47 10.90
C PRO A 120 3.22 -27.41 10.73
N GLU A 121 3.94 -28.00 11.71
CA GLU A 121 5.40 -28.10 11.68
C GLU A 121 5.87 -28.76 10.36
N GLY A 122 6.89 -28.18 9.73
CA GLY A 122 7.40 -28.62 8.44
C GLY A 122 6.61 -28.11 7.22
N ARG A 123 5.41 -27.56 7.40
CA ARG A 123 4.58 -27.12 6.27
C ARG A 123 5.18 -25.92 5.57
N ILE A 124 5.73 -24.96 6.30
CA ILE A 124 6.33 -23.75 5.70
C ILE A 124 7.60 -24.11 4.93
N GLU A 125 8.42 -25.02 5.46
CA GLU A 125 9.61 -25.53 4.78
C GLU A 125 9.23 -26.26 3.49
N GLU A 126 8.19 -27.11 3.52
CA GLU A 126 7.67 -27.77 2.33
C GLU A 126 7.21 -26.78 1.26
N LEU A 127 6.44 -25.76 1.63
CA LEU A 127 5.98 -24.69 0.76
C LEU A 127 7.16 -23.89 0.15
N SER A 128 8.23 -23.68 0.94
CA SER A 128 9.43 -22.95 0.52
C SER A 128 10.32 -23.78 -0.43
N LEU A 129 10.51 -25.09 -0.18
CA LEU A 129 11.36 -25.98 -0.97
C LEU A 129 10.85 -26.17 -2.39
N ILE A 130 9.55 -26.14 -2.62
CA ILE A 130 8.96 -26.23 -3.96
C ILE A 130 9.39 -25.02 -4.81
N HIS A 131 9.44 -23.83 -4.24
CA HIS A 131 9.93 -22.63 -4.90
C HIS A 131 11.42 -22.67 -5.25
N ILE A 132 12.26 -23.21 -4.37
CA ILE A 132 13.71 -23.32 -4.61
C ILE A 132 13.97 -24.33 -5.75
N SER A 133 13.20 -25.42 -5.83
CA SER A 133 13.37 -26.44 -6.87
C SER A 133 12.94 -25.95 -8.27
N GLU A 134 12.02 -25.01 -8.38
CA GLU A 134 11.65 -24.41 -9.66
C GLU A 134 12.69 -23.41 -10.17
N LEU A 135 13.31 -22.62 -9.29
CA LEU A 135 14.39 -21.71 -9.65
C LEU A 135 15.66 -22.41 -10.10
N THR A 136 15.89 -23.66 -9.68
CA THR A 136 17.05 -24.46 -10.09
C THR A 136 16.83 -25.24 -11.39
N ARG A 137 15.61 -25.24 -11.95
CA ARG A 137 15.28 -25.87 -13.25
C ARG A 137 15.45 -24.93 -14.45
N LEU A 138 15.82 -23.67 -14.22
CA LEU A 138 16.19 -22.69 -15.23
C LEU A 138 17.71 -22.68 -15.41
#